data_1e4fe85690a2ec160c0c1d6e8e87a56b
#
_entry.id   1e4fe85690a2ec160c0c1d6e8e87a56b
#
_cell.length_a   1.000
_cell.length_b   1.000
_cell.length_c   1.000
_cell.angle_alpha   90.00
_cell.angle_beta   90.00
_cell.angle_gamma   90.00
#
_symmetry.space_group_name_H-M   'P 1'
#
loop_
_entity.id
_entity.type
_entity.pdbx_description
1 polymer ?
#
loop_
_entity_poly.entity_id
_entity_poly.type
_entity_poly.pdbx_seq_one_letter_code
_entity_poly.pdbx_strand_id
1 'polypeptide(L)'
;MLMLVAVLVGCDGHHDPLDTSMKVGHILCTDGKTRSYEDYAASGKEAIAVVFHVNHDEEINGTGYAVYLHDLTPEAFADSLGIAQGTSADWTAYDGNENTFALYDTDDVSSPMAMQVFDMWRYGQSAYVPSVAQMRLLYAAKEFVNPYIEACGGDPLPNEADGCWYWTSTEVEGQETAKAWLFSMGSGAIQETPKLQGHKVRAIVTLYNEE
;
A
#
# COMPACT_ATOMS: atom_id res chain seq x y z
N MET A 1 -0.87 -46.08 60.05
CA MET A 1 -0.72 -44.64 59.80
C MET A 1 -0.22 -44.56 58.35
N LEU A 2 -1.12 -44.33 57.42
CA LEU A 2 -0.83 -44.33 55.97
C LEU A 2 -0.70 -42.88 55.54
N MET A 3 0.51 -42.45 55.12
CA MET A 3 0.76 -41.13 54.61
C MET A 3 0.36 -41.10 53.12
N LEU A 4 -0.64 -40.30 52.80
CA LEU A 4 -1.06 -40.00 51.42
C LEU A 4 -0.21 -38.84 50.90
N VAL A 5 0.69 -39.13 49.96
CA VAL A 5 1.46 -38.10 49.24
C VAL A 5 0.61 -37.64 48.07
N ALA A 6 0.08 -36.41 48.16
CA ALA A 6 -0.57 -35.74 47.02
C ALA A 6 0.49 -35.14 46.12
N VAL A 7 0.64 -35.69 44.92
CA VAL A 7 1.45 -35.08 43.83
C VAL A 7 0.58 -34.03 43.17
N LEU A 8 0.89 -32.76 43.39
CA LEU A 8 0.36 -31.63 42.62
C LEU A 8 1.10 -31.60 41.28
N VAL A 9 0.46 -32.06 40.22
CA VAL A 9 0.91 -31.79 38.87
C VAL A 9 0.46 -30.37 38.52
N GLY A 10 1.38 -29.41 38.64
CA GLY A 10 1.18 -28.08 38.12
C GLY A 10 1.24 -28.15 36.61
N CYS A 11 0.13 -27.98 35.90
CA CYS A 11 0.14 -27.59 34.52
C CYS A 11 0.57 -26.12 34.42
N ASP A 12 1.86 -25.89 34.24
CA ASP A 12 2.36 -24.61 33.72
C ASP A 12 1.94 -24.54 32.26
N GLY A 13 0.75 -24.00 32.01
CA GLY A 13 0.37 -23.51 30.69
C GLY A 13 1.27 -22.32 30.37
N HIS A 14 2.37 -22.55 29.67
CA HIS A 14 3.04 -21.49 28.96
C HIS A 14 2.05 -20.94 27.94
N HIS A 15 1.32 -19.91 28.32
CA HIS A 15 0.68 -19.05 27.35
C HIS A 15 1.78 -18.14 26.80
N ASP A 16 2.35 -18.52 25.66
CA ASP A 16 3.15 -17.57 24.89
C ASP A 16 2.28 -16.33 24.66
N PRO A 17 2.79 -15.12 24.91
CA PRO A 17 2.04 -13.91 24.64
C PRO A 17 1.62 -13.93 23.18
N LEU A 18 0.34 -13.63 22.90
CA LEU A 18 -0.15 -13.53 21.53
C LEU A 18 0.75 -12.57 20.76
N ASP A 19 1.34 -13.06 19.67
CA ASP A 19 2.14 -12.23 18.77
C ASP A 19 1.20 -11.27 18.03
N THR A 20 1.12 -10.03 18.53
CA THR A 20 0.32 -8.95 17.95
C THR A 20 1.09 -8.12 16.93
N SER A 21 2.33 -8.52 16.58
CA SER A 21 3.12 -7.80 15.60
C SER A 21 2.45 -7.79 14.22
N MET A 22 2.56 -6.65 13.52
CA MET A 22 2.06 -6.51 12.17
C MET A 22 2.84 -7.45 11.23
N LYS A 23 2.13 -8.14 10.33
CA LYS A 23 2.69 -9.07 9.34
C LYS A 23 2.13 -8.80 7.96
N VAL A 24 2.89 -9.18 6.93
CA VAL A 24 2.39 -9.22 5.55
C VAL A 24 1.16 -10.16 5.49
N GLY A 25 0.09 -9.71 4.82
CA GLY A 25 -1.20 -10.39 4.78
C GLY A 25 -2.18 -9.99 5.89
N HIS A 26 -1.78 -9.19 6.89
CA HIS A 26 -2.72 -8.60 7.82
C HIS A 26 -3.66 -7.62 7.12
N ILE A 27 -4.88 -7.51 7.63
CA ILE A 27 -5.94 -6.67 7.10
C ILE A 27 -5.99 -5.36 7.89
N LEU A 28 -5.85 -4.24 7.20
CA LEU A 28 -6.14 -2.92 7.75
C LEU A 28 -7.65 -2.69 7.70
N CYS A 29 -8.24 -2.38 8.85
CA CYS A 29 -9.67 -2.18 9.01
C CYS A 29 -10.04 -0.70 9.16
N THR A 30 -11.34 -0.40 9.03
CA THR A 30 -11.88 0.97 9.15
C THR A 30 -11.66 1.64 10.50
N ASP A 31 -11.29 0.89 11.53
CA ASP A 31 -10.90 1.43 12.85
C ASP A 31 -9.39 1.76 12.96
N GLY A 32 -8.64 1.68 11.85
CA GLY A 32 -7.22 1.98 11.77
C GLY A 32 -6.30 0.84 12.23
N LYS A 33 -6.85 -0.28 12.71
CA LYS A 33 -6.07 -1.41 13.24
C LYS A 33 -5.80 -2.46 12.18
N THR A 34 -4.59 -3.03 12.23
CA THR A 34 -4.23 -4.22 11.45
C THR A 34 -4.52 -5.49 12.23
N ARG A 35 -5.04 -6.53 11.54
CA ARG A 35 -5.42 -7.81 12.14
C ARG A 35 -5.01 -8.97 11.24
N SER A 36 -4.77 -10.12 11.84
CA SER A 36 -4.74 -11.38 11.07
C SER A 36 -6.07 -11.56 10.33
N TYR A 37 -6.10 -12.35 9.26
CA TYR A 37 -7.35 -12.62 8.53
C TYR A 37 -8.42 -13.27 9.43
N GLU A 38 -8.00 -14.17 10.35
CA GLU A 38 -8.89 -14.84 11.31
C GLU A 38 -9.54 -13.82 12.27
N ASP A 39 -8.74 -12.93 12.85
CA ASP A 39 -9.21 -11.88 13.76
C ASP A 39 -10.09 -10.86 13.02
N TYR A 40 -9.73 -10.52 11.78
CA TYR A 40 -10.55 -9.68 10.91
C TYR A 40 -11.93 -10.30 10.69
N ALA A 41 -11.99 -11.58 10.28
CA ALA A 41 -13.25 -12.28 10.02
C ALA A 41 -14.15 -12.36 11.25
N ALA A 42 -13.55 -12.46 12.46
CA ALA A 42 -14.27 -12.46 13.73
C ALA A 42 -14.67 -11.06 14.23
N SER A 43 -14.03 -10.00 13.73
CA SER A 43 -14.17 -8.63 14.27
C SER A 43 -15.47 -7.93 13.88
N GLY A 44 -16.10 -8.33 12.77
CA GLY A 44 -17.22 -7.61 12.15
C GLY A 44 -16.84 -6.22 11.62
N LYS A 45 -15.56 -5.92 11.45
CA LYS A 45 -15.06 -4.68 10.87
C LYS A 45 -14.97 -4.79 9.36
N GLU A 46 -14.98 -3.65 8.68
CA GLU A 46 -14.78 -3.57 7.24
C GLU A 46 -13.28 -3.48 6.93
N ALA A 47 -12.82 -4.25 5.94
CA ALA A 47 -11.46 -4.20 5.43
C ALA A 47 -11.29 -3.02 4.46
N ILE A 48 -10.16 -2.34 4.52
CA ILE A 48 -9.81 -1.25 3.58
C ILE A 48 -8.53 -1.53 2.79
N ALA A 49 -7.58 -2.26 3.38
CA ALA A 49 -6.29 -2.55 2.74
C ALA A 49 -5.66 -3.83 3.31
N VAL A 50 -4.70 -4.37 2.59
CA VAL A 50 -3.90 -5.54 2.99
C VAL A 50 -2.44 -5.14 3.14
N VAL A 51 -1.82 -5.49 4.25
CA VAL A 51 -0.39 -5.24 4.50
C VAL A 51 0.44 -6.05 3.51
N PHE A 52 1.28 -5.38 2.71
CA PHE A 52 2.15 -6.05 1.73
C PHE A 52 3.64 -5.93 2.06
N HIS A 53 4.01 -5.05 2.96
CA HIS A 53 5.39 -4.86 3.39
C HIS A 53 5.45 -4.45 4.86
N VAL A 54 6.44 -4.98 5.58
CA VAL A 54 6.79 -4.59 6.95
C VAL A 54 8.23 -4.13 6.93
N ASN A 55 8.47 -2.90 7.37
CA ASN A 55 9.80 -2.31 7.39
C ASN A 55 10.60 -2.84 8.58
N HIS A 56 11.80 -3.29 8.29
CA HIS A 56 12.81 -3.66 9.28
C HIS A 56 14.01 -2.71 9.24
N ASP A 57 13.94 -1.70 8.36
CA ASP A 57 14.97 -0.69 8.15
C ASP A 57 14.47 0.64 8.71
N GLU A 58 15.24 1.25 9.62
CA GLU A 58 14.90 2.53 10.25
C GLU A 58 14.98 3.71 9.27
N GLU A 59 15.65 3.54 8.12
CA GLU A 59 15.73 4.57 7.07
C GLU A 59 14.44 4.71 6.26
N ILE A 60 13.54 3.70 6.32
CA ILE A 60 12.26 3.73 5.63
C ILE A 60 11.17 4.29 6.55
N ASN A 61 10.47 5.32 6.08
CA ASN A 61 9.41 5.96 6.85
C ASN A 61 8.25 4.98 7.15
N GLY A 62 7.81 4.95 8.40
CA GLY A 62 6.73 4.07 8.86
C GLY A 62 7.16 2.63 9.16
N THR A 63 6.26 1.86 9.74
CA THR A 63 6.47 0.44 10.12
C THR A 63 6.09 -0.53 9.00
N GLY A 64 5.34 -0.08 8.01
CA GLY A 64 4.95 -0.91 6.88
C GLY A 64 4.06 -0.20 5.88
N TYR A 65 3.68 -0.93 4.84
CA TYR A 65 2.77 -0.47 3.80
C TYR A 65 1.61 -1.43 3.62
N ALA A 66 0.41 -0.88 3.41
CA ALA A 66 -0.77 -1.64 3.02
C ALA A 66 -1.32 -1.14 1.68
N VAL A 67 -1.80 -2.06 0.84
CA VAL A 67 -2.42 -1.79 -0.46
C VAL A 67 -3.94 -1.79 -0.33
N TYR A 68 -4.60 -0.77 -0.85
CA TYR A 68 -6.07 -0.70 -0.88
C TYR A 68 -6.68 -1.80 -1.74
N LEU A 69 -7.91 -2.18 -1.42
CA LEU A 69 -8.57 -3.35 -2.01
C LEU A 69 -8.92 -3.19 -3.49
N HIS A 70 -9.18 -1.96 -3.96
CA HIS A 70 -9.69 -1.72 -5.31
C HIS A 70 -8.79 -0.81 -6.14
N ASP A 71 -8.79 -1.06 -7.45
CA ASP A 71 -8.23 -0.13 -8.42
C ASP A 71 -9.05 1.15 -8.47
N LEU A 72 -8.38 2.29 -8.63
CA LEU A 72 -9.05 3.54 -8.95
C LEU A 72 -9.35 3.64 -10.45
N THR A 73 -10.34 4.47 -10.79
CA THR A 73 -10.68 4.76 -12.18
C THR A 73 -9.44 5.29 -12.92
N PRO A 74 -9.19 4.84 -14.17
CA PRO A 74 -8.07 5.36 -14.94
C PRO A 74 -8.19 6.87 -15.16
N GLU A 75 -7.18 7.61 -14.70
CA GLU A 75 -7.07 9.06 -14.83
C GLU A 75 -5.68 9.46 -15.34
N ALA A 76 -5.56 10.70 -15.81
CA ALA A 76 -4.29 11.27 -16.22
C ALA A 76 -3.42 11.59 -14.99
N PHE A 77 -2.10 11.52 -15.18
CA PHE A 77 -1.12 11.97 -14.18
C PHE A 77 -1.23 13.48 -13.97
N ALA A 78 -1.38 14.23 -15.07
CA ALA A 78 -1.56 15.68 -15.10
C ALA A 78 -2.62 16.05 -16.16
N ASP A 79 -3.30 17.19 -15.98
CA ASP A 79 -4.29 17.73 -16.93
C ASP A 79 -3.65 18.54 -18.06
N SER A 80 -2.40 18.99 -17.90
CA SER A 80 -1.63 19.72 -18.89
C SER A 80 -0.13 19.42 -18.81
N LEU A 81 0.63 19.81 -19.84
CA LEU A 81 2.08 19.60 -19.92
C LEU A 81 2.82 20.93 -19.78
N GLY A 82 4.13 20.86 -19.57
CA GLY A 82 5.03 22.02 -19.54
C GLY A 82 5.46 22.46 -18.13
N ILE A 83 4.86 21.90 -17.07
CA ILE A 83 5.16 22.19 -15.69
C ILE A 83 5.56 20.90 -14.98
N ALA A 84 6.69 20.90 -14.29
CA ALA A 84 7.06 19.86 -13.34
C ALA A 84 6.22 20.01 -12.06
N GLN A 85 5.67 18.91 -11.55
CA GLN A 85 4.77 18.94 -10.40
C GLN A 85 5.50 18.71 -9.07
N GLY A 86 6.83 18.80 -9.08
CA GLY A 86 7.65 18.79 -7.86
C GLY A 86 7.81 17.44 -7.20
N THR A 87 7.46 16.35 -7.87
CA THR A 87 7.76 15.01 -7.37
C THR A 87 9.26 14.75 -7.47
N SER A 88 9.78 13.86 -6.61
CA SER A 88 11.11 13.31 -6.82
C SER A 88 11.13 12.51 -8.12
N ALA A 89 12.14 12.70 -8.97
CA ALA A 89 12.40 11.88 -10.14
C ALA A 89 13.24 10.62 -9.80
N ASP A 90 13.61 10.44 -8.54
CA ASP A 90 14.36 9.27 -8.07
C ASP A 90 13.44 8.05 -7.97
N TRP A 91 13.51 7.18 -8.97
CA TRP A 91 12.74 5.94 -9.03
C TRP A 91 13.16 4.86 -8.01
N THR A 92 14.17 5.14 -7.18
CA THR A 92 14.61 4.28 -6.06
C THR A 92 14.09 4.73 -4.70
N ALA A 93 13.51 5.93 -4.60
CA ALA A 93 13.03 6.50 -3.35
C ALA A 93 11.62 5.96 -2.96
N TYR A 94 11.39 5.84 -1.65
CA TYR A 94 10.10 5.39 -1.06
C TYR A 94 9.23 6.59 -0.66
N ASP A 95 9.09 7.54 -1.56
CA ASP A 95 8.56 8.88 -1.36
C ASP A 95 7.16 9.13 -1.96
N GLY A 96 6.39 8.07 -2.17
CA GLY A 96 5.07 8.16 -2.81
C GLY A 96 4.11 9.11 -2.10
N ASN A 97 4.18 9.22 -0.76
CA ASN A 97 3.34 10.12 0.01
C ASN A 97 3.70 11.59 -0.28
N GLU A 98 4.97 11.93 -0.21
CA GLU A 98 5.50 13.28 -0.50
C GLU A 98 5.21 13.67 -1.96
N ASN A 99 5.45 12.75 -2.89
CA ASN A 99 5.15 12.95 -4.31
C ASN A 99 3.66 13.20 -4.56
N THR A 100 2.78 12.40 -3.93
CA THR A 100 1.33 12.57 -4.08
C THR A 100 0.88 13.93 -3.53
N PHE A 101 1.45 14.38 -2.41
CA PHE A 101 1.18 15.70 -1.88
C PHE A 101 1.65 16.81 -2.84
N ALA A 102 2.87 16.71 -3.41
CA ALA A 102 3.37 17.67 -4.39
C ALA A 102 2.47 17.75 -5.64
N LEU A 103 1.99 16.61 -6.13
CA LEU A 103 1.03 16.53 -7.25
C LEU A 103 -0.29 17.22 -6.94
N TYR A 104 -0.76 17.14 -5.70
CA TYR A 104 -1.99 17.79 -5.25
C TYR A 104 -1.82 19.30 -5.05
N ASP A 105 -0.65 19.74 -4.52
CA ASP A 105 -0.38 21.12 -4.12
C ASP A 105 0.15 22.01 -5.27
N THR A 106 0.25 21.48 -6.49
CA THR A 106 0.73 22.24 -7.65
C THR A 106 -0.38 23.18 -8.18
N ASP A 107 -0.16 24.50 -8.11
CA ASP A 107 -1.16 25.52 -8.45
C ASP A 107 -1.53 25.58 -9.95
N ASP A 108 -0.54 25.38 -10.85
CA ASP A 108 -0.70 25.63 -12.28
C ASP A 108 -1.10 24.40 -13.11
N VAL A 109 -1.03 23.21 -12.53
CA VAL A 109 -1.34 21.93 -13.19
C VAL A 109 -2.01 20.99 -12.19
N SER A 110 -3.22 20.56 -12.48
CA SER A 110 -3.92 19.58 -11.64
C SER A 110 -3.46 18.16 -11.94
N SER A 111 -3.46 17.32 -10.93
CA SER A 111 -3.25 15.87 -11.06
C SER A 111 -4.56 15.13 -10.79
N PRO A 112 -5.32 14.73 -11.84
CA PRO A 112 -6.58 14.00 -11.67
C PRO A 112 -6.43 12.73 -10.84
N MET A 113 -5.34 11.97 -11.04
CA MET A 113 -5.11 10.76 -10.26
C MET A 113 -4.81 11.04 -8.79
N ALA A 114 -4.06 12.10 -8.46
CA ALA A 114 -3.79 12.48 -7.08
C ALA A 114 -5.07 12.95 -6.38
N MET A 115 -5.93 13.70 -7.07
CA MET A 115 -7.23 14.14 -6.53
C MET A 115 -8.10 12.96 -6.14
N GLN A 116 -8.18 11.89 -6.94
CA GLN A 116 -8.93 10.69 -6.57
C GLN A 116 -8.42 10.05 -5.27
N VAL A 117 -7.11 10.01 -5.07
CA VAL A 117 -6.51 9.44 -3.87
C VAL A 117 -6.82 10.29 -2.64
N PHE A 118 -6.83 11.62 -2.77
CA PHE A 118 -7.25 12.52 -1.68
C PHE A 118 -8.70 12.31 -1.28
N ASP A 119 -9.59 11.99 -2.21
CA ASP A 119 -10.99 11.65 -1.91
C ASP A 119 -11.13 10.35 -1.08
N MET A 120 -10.09 9.53 -1.05
CA MET A 120 -10.02 8.31 -0.22
C MET A 120 -9.65 8.59 1.25
N TRP A 121 -9.42 9.83 1.62
CA TRP A 121 -9.11 10.26 3.00
C TRP A 121 -10.32 10.05 3.91
N ARG A 122 -10.56 8.81 4.25
CA ARG A 122 -11.61 8.40 5.18
C ARG A 122 -10.97 7.68 6.35
N TYR A 123 -11.55 7.80 7.51
CA TYR A 123 -11.13 7.09 8.72
C TYR A 123 -9.71 7.43 9.24
N GLY A 124 -9.19 8.62 8.89
CA GLY A 124 -7.87 9.05 9.35
C GLY A 124 -6.68 8.38 8.68
N GLN A 125 -6.90 7.59 7.63
CA GLN A 125 -5.84 6.94 6.85
C GLN A 125 -5.50 7.78 5.61
N SER A 126 -4.21 8.07 5.41
CA SER A 126 -3.69 8.83 4.28
C SER A 126 -3.34 7.91 3.12
N ALA A 127 -4.28 7.70 2.20
CA ALA A 127 -3.99 7.01 0.95
C ALA A 127 -3.10 7.89 0.05
N TYR A 128 -2.21 7.28 -0.73
CA TYR A 128 -1.38 7.96 -1.71
C TYR A 128 -1.01 7.07 -2.90
N VAL A 129 -0.52 7.70 -3.98
CA VAL A 129 -0.01 7.00 -5.16
C VAL A 129 1.40 6.50 -4.87
N PRO A 130 1.68 5.19 -4.96
CA PRO A 130 3.01 4.66 -4.65
C PRO A 130 4.08 5.17 -5.62
N SER A 131 5.31 5.34 -5.13
CA SER A 131 6.50 5.53 -5.98
C SER A 131 6.87 4.25 -6.73
N VAL A 132 7.77 4.35 -7.70
CA VAL A 132 8.31 3.15 -8.41
C VAL A 132 8.90 2.14 -7.43
N ALA A 133 9.66 2.59 -6.42
CA ALA A 133 10.26 1.72 -5.42
C ALA A 133 9.21 0.98 -4.59
N GLN A 134 8.14 1.67 -4.17
CA GLN A 134 7.04 1.07 -3.43
C GLN A 134 6.23 0.08 -4.29
N MET A 135 6.03 0.37 -5.58
CA MET A 135 5.41 -0.58 -6.52
C MET A 135 6.23 -1.86 -6.70
N ARG A 136 7.57 -1.80 -6.62
CA ARG A 136 8.44 -2.99 -6.64
C ARG A 136 8.22 -3.87 -5.41
N LEU A 137 8.07 -3.26 -4.22
CA LEU A 137 7.74 -4.02 -3.00
C LEU A 137 6.37 -4.69 -3.13
N LEU A 138 5.37 -3.97 -3.65
CA LEU A 138 4.03 -4.51 -3.89
C LEU A 138 4.07 -5.67 -4.90
N TYR A 139 4.80 -5.51 -6.00
CA TYR A 139 4.98 -6.56 -7.01
C TYR A 139 5.62 -7.81 -6.42
N ALA A 140 6.64 -7.65 -5.57
CA ALA A 140 7.30 -8.78 -4.91
C ALA A 140 6.36 -9.54 -3.94
N ALA A 141 5.43 -8.84 -3.31
CA ALA A 141 4.47 -9.43 -2.38
C ALA A 141 3.16 -9.93 -3.05
N LYS A 142 2.95 -9.61 -4.33
CA LYS A 142 1.68 -9.76 -5.05
C LYS A 142 1.04 -11.14 -4.88
N GLU A 143 1.78 -12.20 -5.15
CA GLU A 143 1.28 -13.58 -5.09
C GLU A 143 0.83 -13.96 -3.67
N PHE A 144 1.48 -13.40 -2.66
CA PHE A 144 1.13 -13.66 -1.27
C PHE A 144 -0.10 -12.86 -0.82
N VAL A 145 -0.25 -11.60 -1.25
CA VAL A 145 -1.35 -10.73 -0.77
C VAL A 145 -2.64 -10.88 -1.57
N ASN A 146 -2.61 -11.30 -2.82
CA ASN A 146 -3.79 -11.46 -3.67
C ASN A 146 -4.89 -12.33 -3.04
N PRO A 147 -4.61 -13.50 -2.42
CA PRO A 147 -5.64 -14.28 -1.74
C PRO A 147 -6.36 -13.53 -0.62
N TYR A 148 -5.67 -12.65 0.09
CA TYR A 148 -6.27 -11.82 1.15
C TYR A 148 -7.09 -10.67 0.58
N ILE A 149 -6.63 -10.06 -0.53
CA ILE A 149 -7.39 -9.04 -1.25
C ILE A 149 -8.72 -9.62 -1.73
N GLU A 150 -8.71 -10.78 -2.39
CA GLU A 150 -9.91 -11.48 -2.86
C GLU A 150 -10.82 -11.88 -1.69
N ALA A 151 -10.26 -12.42 -0.61
CA ALA A 151 -11.03 -12.82 0.56
C ALA A 151 -11.71 -11.63 1.27
N CYS A 152 -11.17 -10.42 1.12
CA CYS A 152 -11.78 -9.16 1.57
C CYS A 152 -12.72 -8.52 0.53
N GLY A 153 -12.98 -9.19 -0.60
CA GLY A 153 -13.87 -8.70 -1.66
C GLY A 153 -13.23 -7.65 -2.57
N GLY A 154 -11.91 -7.52 -2.57
CA GLY A 154 -11.15 -6.60 -3.41
C GLY A 154 -10.78 -7.17 -4.78
N ASP A 155 -10.17 -6.34 -5.62
CA ASP A 155 -9.68 -6.70 -6.94
C ASP A 155 -8.25 -7.21 -6.82
N PRO A 156 -7.92 -8.47 -7.18
CA PRO A 156 -6.56 -8.96 -7.12
C PRO A 156 -5.65 -8.18 -8.08
N LEU A 157 -4.39 -8.01 -7.70
CA LEU A 157 -3.38 -7.42 -8.57
C LEU A 157 -3.14 -8.34 -9.77
N PRO A 158 -3.14 -7.82 -11.01
CA PRO A 158 -3.13 -8.65 -12.21
C PRO A 158 -1.80 -9.39 -12.41
N ASN A 159 -1.91 -10.63 -12.91
CA ASN A 159 -0.80 -11.49 -13.30
C ASN A 159 -0.57 -11.49 -14.83
N GLU A 160 -1.54 -11.01 -15.58
CA GLU A 160 -1.52 -11.00 -17.05
C GLU A 160 -0.94 -9.70 -17.61
N ALA A 161 -0.53 -9.73 -18.88
CA ALA A 161 0.06 -8.57 -19.54
C ALA A 161 -0.95 -7.46 -19.80
N ASP A 162 -2.22 -7.80 -20.00
CA ASP A 162 -3.28 -6.84 -20.29
C ASP A 162 -3.82 -6.19 -19.02
N GLY A 163 -3.93 -4.86 -19.02
CA GLY A 163 -4.50 -4.09 -17.91
C GLY A 163 -3.62 -4.04 -16.66
N CYS A 164 -2.35 -4.43 -16.76
CA CYS A 164 -1.40 -4.53 -15.64
C CYS A 164 -0.60 -3.24 -15.35
N TRP A 165 -0.80 -2.19 -16.15
CA TRP A 165 -0.04 -0.94 -16.05
C TRP A 165 -0.74 0.06 -15.12
N TYR A 166 0.02 0.55 -14.14
CA TYR A 166 -0.43 1.49 -13.13
C TYR A 166 0.46 2.73 -13.10
N TRP A 167 -0.11 3.89 -12.87
CA TRP A 167 0.67 5.07 -12.54
C TRP A 167 1.45 4.85 -11.25
N THR A 168 2.69 5.36 -11.24
CA THR A 168 3.41 5.68 -10.02
C THR A 168 3.36 7.18 -9.77
N SER A 169 3.77 7.64 -8.60
CA SER A 169 3.88 9.07 -8.30
C SER A 169 5.19 9.70 -8.77
N THR A 170 6.06 8.94 -9.44
CA THR A 170 7.42 9.36 -9.82
C THR A 170 7.44 9.94 -11.23
N GLU A 171 7.86 11.18 -11.40
CA GLU A 171 8.14 11.80 -12.69
C GLU A 171 9.41 11.20 -13.32
N VAL A 172 9.60 11.39 -14.63
CA VAL A 172 10.80 10.90 -15.33
C VAL A 172 11.89 11.98 -15.29
N GLU A 173 13.06 11.63 -14.75
CA GLU A 173 14.23 12.52 -14.65
C GLU A 173 14.57 13.15 -16.01
N GLY A 174 14.69 14.49 -16.04
CA GLY A 174 14.93 15.29 -17.25
C GLY A 174 13.73 15.43 -18.19
N GLN A 175 12.56 14.85 -17.86
CA GLN A 175 11.30 14.94 -18.59
C GLN A 175 10.10 15.22 -17.68
N GLU A 176 10.33 15.81 -16.51
CA GLU A 176 9.34 16.01 -15.44
C GLU A 176 8.13 16.84 -15.90
N THR A 177 8.32 17.68 -16.92
CA THR A 177 7.24 18.49 -17.49
C THR A 177 6.31 17.75 -18.45
N ALA A 178 6.65 16.49 -18.80
CA ALA A 178 5.96 15.76 -19.88
C ALA A 178 5.64 14.31 -19.56
N LYS A 179 6.47 13.63 -18.76
CA LYS A 179 6.37 12.19 -18.55
C LYS A 179 6.46 11.79 -17.07
N ALA A 180 5.82 10.66 -16.76
CA ALA A 180 5.94 9.97 -15.49
C ALA A 180 6.06 8.45 -15.74
N TRP A 181 6.43 7.71 -14.68
CA TRP A 181 6.63 6.28 -14.76
C TRP A 181 5.33 5.50 -14.55
N LEU A 182 5.04 4.58 -15.47
CA LEU A 182 4.15 3.45 -15.23
C LEU A 182 4.93 2.27 -14.68
N PHE A 183 4.22 1.45 -13.90
CA PHE A 183 4.71 0.17 -13.40
C PHE A 183 3.77 -0.96 -13.84
N SER A 184 4.33 -2.06 -14.33
CA SER A 184 3.59 -3.26 -14.73
C SER A 184 3.50 -4.25 -13.58
N MET A 185 2.29 -4.52 -13.07
CA MET A 185 2.05 -5.61 -12.11
C MET A 185 2.15 -6.99 -12.74
N GLY A 186 2.12 -7.10 -14.08
CA GLY A 186 2.29 -8.37 -14.80
C GLY A 186 3.76 -8.80 -14.94
N SER A 187 4.69 -7.84 -15.03
CA SER A 187 6.11 -8.14 -15.36
C SER A 187 7.15 -7.49 -14.46
N GLY A 188 6.76 -6.53 -13.61
CA GLY A 188 7.70 -5.70 -12.83
C GLY A 188 8.44 -4.65 -13.66
N ALA A 189 8.12 -4.50 -14.95
CA ALA A 189 8.72 -3.51 -15.82
C ALA A 189 8.21 -2.10 -15.53
N ILE A 190 9.02 -1.08 -15.85
CA ILE A 190 8.64 0.33 -15.83
C ILE A 190 8.64 0.89 -17.25
N GLN A 191 7.80 1.89 -17.50
CA GLN A 191 7.67 2.55 -18.80
C GLN A 191 7.49 4.05 -18.65
N GLU A 192 8.32 4.83 -19.35
CA GLU A 192 8.10 6.27 -19.51
C GLU A 192 6.81 6.52 -20.28
N THR A 193 5.92 7.32 -19.74
CA THR A 193 4.60 7.54 -20.34
C THR A 193 4.21 9.01 -20.29
N PRO A 194 3.63 9.58 -21.38
CA PRO A 194 3.10 10.93 -21.37
C PRO A 194 2.04 11.10 -20.29
N LYS A 195 2.15 12.17 -19.47
CA LYS A 195 1.29 12.45 -18.33
C LYS A 195 -0.20 12.59 -18.63
N LEU A 196 -0.55 12.94 -19.87
CA LEU A 196 -1.96 13.09 -20.30
C LEU A 196 -2.69 11.78 -20.58
N GLN A 197 -1.99 10.64 -20.54
CA GLN A 197 -2.63 9.34 -20.72
C GLN A 197 -3.32 8.90 -19.43
N GLY A 198 -4.50 8.27 -19.58
CA GLY A 198 -5.24 7.71 -18.45
C GLY A 198 -4.76 6.29 -18.11
N HIS A 199 -4.32 6.08 -16.89
CA HIS A 199 -3.99 4.75 -16.37
C HIS A 199 -4.53 4.59 -14.95
N LYS A 200 -4.67 3.33 -14.53
CA LYS A 200 -5.10 2.97 -13.17
C LYS A 200 -4.11 3.45 -12.12
N VAL A 201 -4.62 3.63 -10.92
CA VAL A 201 -3.84 3.75 -9.68
C VAL A 201 -4.29 2.64 -8.73
N ARG A 202 -3.35 2.01 -8.07
CA ARG A 202 -3.58 1.22 -6.86
C ARG A 202 -2.97 1.97 -5.69
N ALA A 203 -3.83 2.61 -4.91
CA ALA A 203 -3.39 3.38 -3.76
C ALA A 203 -2.79 2.50 -2.66
N ILE A 204 -1.84 3.06 -1.92
CA ILE A 204 -1.27 2.45 -0.72
C ILE A 204 -1.36 3.41 0.46
N VAL A 205 -1.06 2.91 1.66
CA VAL A 205 -0.96 3.70 2.88
C VAL A 205 0.28 3.27 3.67
N THR A 206 0.95 4.23 4.33
CA THR A 206 1.99 3.97 5.30
C THR A 206 1.36 3.67 6.65
N LEU A 207 1.84 2.63 7.31
CA LEU A 207 1.43 2.22 8.64
C LEU A 207 2.50 2.60 9.66
N TYR A 208 2.06 3.03 10.83
CA TYR A 208 2.93 3.37 11.96
C TYR A 208 2.54 2.49 13.15
N ASN A 209 3.51 2.14 14.00
CA ASN A 209 3.19 1.50 15.27
C ASN A 209 2.36 2.46 16.12
N GLU A 210 1.27 1.97 16.71
CA GLU A 210 0.60 2.71 17.78
C GLU A 210 1.57 2.75 18.98
N GLU A 211 1.87 3.96 19.47
CA GLU A 211 2.62 4.16 20.72
C GLU A 211 1.78 3.74 21.96
#